data_15fc4703112e92ee6bcdedde9e463d79
#
_entry.id   15fc4703112e92ee6bcdedde9e463d79
#
_cell.length_a   1.000
_cell.length_b   1.000
_cell.length_c   1.000
_cell.angle_alpha   90.00
_cell.angle_beta   90.00
_cell.angle_gamma   90.00
#
_symmetry.space_group_name_H-M   'P 1'
#
loop_
_entity.id
_entity.type
_entity.pdbx_description
1 polymer ?
#
loop_
_entity_poly.entity_id
_entity_poly.type
_entity_poly.pdbx_seq_one_letter_code
_entity_poly.pdbx_strand_id
1 'polypeptide(L)'
;MTDVVKLTDKQMALVDTLVATGCSIREAAQEAGYAKGESGRVTATKTLRLPHVQSYMMQRVSETLGLNATFAASKLLNLARGAKSEYVQLEASKDILDRAGFKPVDKSQHLVAGEIKVSIDLS
;
A
#
# COMPACT_ATOMS: atom_id res chain seq x y z
N MET A 1 3.54 -11.91 28.79
CA MET A 1 2.63 -12.29 27.71
C MET A 1 1.74 -11.12 27.37
N THR A 2 1.77 -10.71 26.14
CA THR A 2 0.97 -9.57 25.71
C THR A 2 -0.45 -10.01 25.40
N ASP A 3 -1.40 -9.30 25.97
CA ASP A 3 -2.78 -9.55 25.65
C ASP A 3 -3.06 -9.06 24.24
N VAL A 4 -3.50 -9.98 23.40
CA VAL A 4 -3.88 -9.64 22.03
C VAL A 4 -5.32 -9.13 22.07
N VAL A 5 -5.51 -7.86 21.74
CA VAL A 5 -6.85 -7.31 21.63
C VAL A 5 -7.48 -7.85 20.36
N LYS A 6 -8.56 -8.59 20.53
CA LYS A 6 -9.23 -9.24 19.43
C LYS A 6 -10.17 -8.25 18.73
N LEU A 7 -10.08 -8.19 17.41
CA LEU A 7 -10.98 -7.35 16.64
C LEU A 7 -12.38 -7.94 16.64
N THR A 8 -13.38 -7.07 16.65
CA THR A 8 -14.75 -7.50 16.47
C THR A 8 -15.01 -7.73 14.98
N ASP A 9 -16.05 -8.50 14.68
CA ASP A 9 -16.45 -8.72 13.28
C ASP A 9 -16.74 -7.42 12.57
N LYS A 10 -17.31 -6.47 13.26
CA LYS A 10 -17.64 -5.16 12.74
C LYS A 10 -16.39 -4.35 12.40
N GLN A 11 -15.39 -4.42 13.25
CA GLN A 11 -14.09 -3.76 13.01
C GLN A 11 -13.39 -4.38 11.80
N MET A 12 -13.38 -5.70 11.71
CA MET A 12 -12.78 -6.39 10.59
C MET A 12 -13.51 -6.05 9.28
N ALA A 13 -14.84 -6.03 9.31
CA ALA A 13 -15.62 -5.68 8.13
C ALA A 13 -15.34 -4.26 7.66
N LEU A 14 -15.19 -3.33 8.59
CA LEU A 14 -14.85 -1.94 8.26
C LEU A 14 -13.52 -1.87 7.52
N VAL A 15 -12.50 -2.49 8.07
CA VAL A 15 -11.17 -2.49 7.47
C VAL A 15 -11.17 -3.21 6.13
N ASP A 16 -11.77 -4.39 6.07
CA ASP A 16 -11.79 -5.19 4.85
C ASP A 16 -12.49 -4.46 3.71
N THR A 17 -13.59 -3.77 3.99
CA THR A 17 -14.30 -2.99 2.98
C THR A 17 -13.43 -1.84 2.47
N LEU A 18 -12.77 -1.12 3.37
CA LEU A 18 -11.90 -0.02 2.97
C LEU A 18 -10.74 -0.51 2.11
N VAL A 19 -10.11 -1.60 2.50
CA VAL A 19 -8.95 -2.12 1.77
C VAL A 19 -9.36 -2.67 0.41
N ALA A 20 -10.49 -3.37 0.35
CA ALA A 20 -10.95 -4.00 -0.88
C ALA A 20 -11.45 -3.00 -1.92
N THR A 21 -12.18 -1.98 -1.49
CA THR A 21 -12.88 -1.09 -2.42
C THR A 21 -12.30 0.32 -2.51
N GLY A 22 -11.60 0.77 -1.47
CA GLY A 22 -11.11 2.15 -1.42
C GLY A 22 -12.22 3.17 -1.28
N CYS A 23 -13.39 2.75 -0.80
CA CYS A 23 -14.52 3.65 -0.64
C CYS A 23 -14.32 4.61 0.53
N SER A 24 -15.27 5.53 0.71
CA SER A 24 -15.22 6.48 1.82
C SER A 24 -15.44 5.75 3.15
N ILE A 25 -14.97 6.37 4.23
CA ILE A 25 -15.17 5.83 5.57
C ILE A 25 -16.66 5.71 5.88
N ARG A 26 -17.46 6.66 5.43
CA ARG A 26 -18.91 6.63 5.62
C ARG A 26 -19.53 5.41 4.97
N GLU A 27 -19.18 5.12 3.74
CA GLU A 27 -19.69 3.96 3.02
C GLU A 27 -19.24 2.66 3.67
N ALA A 28 -17.98 2.57 4.02
CA ALA A 28 -17.45 1.38 4.67
C ALA A 28 -18.11 1.14 6.02
N ALA A 29 -18.34 2.20 6.78
CA ALA A 29 -19.00 2.12 8.07
C ALA A 29 -20.43 1.60 7.91
N GLN A 30 -21.14 2.11 6.92
CA GLN A 30 -22.50 1.69 6.67
C GLN A 30 -22.56 0.22 6.29
N GLU A 31 -21.68 -0.23 5.42
CA GLU A 31 -21.63 -1.64 5.02
C GLU A 31 -21.21 -2.55 6.16
N ALA A 32 -20.35 -2.07 7.04
CA ALA A 32 -19.92 -2.86 8.19
C ALA A 32 -20.95 -2.95 9.31
N GLY A 33 -22.04 -2.19 9.21
CA GLY A 33 -23.10 -2.23 10.20
C GLY A 33 -23.07 -1.11 11.22
N TYR A 34 -22.27 -0.08 10.99
CA TYR A 34 -22.31 1.12 11.84
C TYR A 34 -23.51 1.96 11.48
N ALA A 35 -23.82 2.94 12.33
CA ALA A 35 -24.94 3.83 12.07
C ALA A 35 -24.75 4.56 10.75
N LYS A 36 -25.87 4.86 10.09
CA LYS A 36 -25.84 5.58 8.83
C LYS A 36 -25.47 7.06 9.06
N GLY A 37 -24.83 7.66 8.09
CA GLY A 37 -24.53 9.08 8.10
C GLY A 37 -23.35 9.44 8.97
N GLU A 38 -23.39 10.64 9.51
CA GLU A 38 -22.25 11.24 10.21
C GLU A 38 -21.90 10.50 11.50
N SER A 39 -22.90 10.02 12.22
CA SER A 39 -22.67 9.28 13.46
C SER A 39 -21.82 8.04 13.24
N GLY A 40 -22.14 7.27 12.19
CA GLY A 40 -21.37 6.09 11.83
C GLY A 40 -19.97 6.44 11.36
N ARG A 41 -19.83 7.50 10.58
CA ARG A 41 -18.54 7.97 10.10
C ARG A 41 -17.62 8.35 11.27
N VAL A 42 -18.15 9.07 12.25
CA VAL A 42 -17.36 9.49 13.41
C VAL A 42 -16.92 8.27 14.23
N THR A 43 -17.84 7.33 14.47
CA THR A 43 -17.51 6.12 15.21
C THR A 43 -16.46 5.29 14.47
N ALA A 44 -16.62 5.13 13.17
CA ALA A 44 -15.67 4.38 12.35
C ALA A 44 -14.29 5.05 12.35
N THR A 45 -14.24 6.37 12.25
CA THR A 45 -12.99 7.10 12.28
C THR A 45 -12.25 6.87 13.59
N LYS A 46 -12.96 6.89 14.70
CA LYS A 46 -12.36 6.59 16.00
C LYS A 46 -11.86 5.16 16.07
N THR A 47 -12.63 4.23 15.54
CA THR A 47 -12.26 2.81 15.48
C THR A 47 -10.96 2.62 14.70
N LEU A 48 -10.82 3.30 13.57
CA LEU A 48 -9.63 3.18 12.73
C LEU A 48 -8.36 3.73 13.37
N ARG A 49 -8.49 4.49 14.44
CA ARG A 49 -7.33 5.02 15.17
C ARG A 49 -6.85 4.08 16.27
N LEU A 50 -7.62 3.05 16.59
CA LEU A 50 -7.22 2.10 17.62
C LEU A 50 -6.00 1.29 17.15
N PRO A 51 -4.98 1.11 17.99
CA PRO A 51 -3.75 0.42 17.58
C PRO A 51 -3.97 -0.97 17.00
N HIS A 52 -4.82 -1.78 17.59
CA HIS A 52 -5.07 -3.13 17.11
C HIS A 52 -5.80 -3.14 15.76
N VAL A 53 -6.64 -2.14 15.51
CA VAL A 53 -7.32 -1.99 14.23
C VAL A 53 -6.33 -1.52 13.16
N GLN A 54 -5.45 -0.59 13.51
CA GLN A 54 -4.40 -0.14 12.58
C GLN A 54 -3.46 -1.27 12.19
N SER A 55 -3.08 -2.12 13.14
CA SER A 55 -2.24 -3.27 12.85
C SER A 55 -2.90 -4.22 11.88
N TYR A 56 -4.18 -4.50 12.08
CA TYR A 56 -4.95 -5.35 11.17
C TYR A 56 -5.03 -4.72 9.78
N MET A 57 -5.29 -3.40 9.73
CA MET A 57 -5.38 -2.69 8.44
C MET A 57 -4.06 -2.75 7.68
N MET A 58 -2.94 -2.54 8.36
CA MET A 58 -1.63 -2.63 7.73
C MET A 58 -1.36 -4.02 7.19
N GLN A 59 -1.74 -5.05 7.94
CA GLN A 59 -1.62 -6.42 7.48
C GLN A 59 -2.45 -6.66 6.22
N ARG A 60 -3.70 -6.21 6.20
CA ARG A 60 -4.58 -6.38 5.05
C ARG A 60 -4.08 -5.63 3.82
N VAL A 61 -3.58 -4.41 4.02
CA VAL A 61 -2.99 -3.63 2.94
C VAL A 61 -1.79 -4.35 2.35
N SER A 62 -0.90 -4.86 3.20
CA SER A 62 0.28 -5.60 2.76
C SER A 62 -0.08 -6.83 1.95
N GLU A 63 -1.06 -7.59 2.41
CA GLU A 63 -1.55 -8.78 1.69
C GLU A 63 -2.12 -8.39 0.32
N THR A 64 -2.92 -7.35 0.28
CA THR A 64 -3.55 -6.88 -0.96
C THR A 64 -2.49 -6.40 -1.96
N LEU A 65 -1.50 -5.64 -1.48
CA LEU A 65 -0.42 -5.18 -2.33
C LEU A 65 0.42 -6.36 -2.85
N GLY A 66 0.68 -7.35 -2.00
CA GLY A 66 1.43 -8.53 -2.40
C GLY A 66 0.75 -9.30 -3.53
N LEU A 67 -0.56 -9.51 -3.42
CA LEU A 67 -1.33 -10.18 -4.47
C LEU A 67 -1.34 -9.37 -5.76
N ASN A 68 -1.57 -8.07 -5.64
CA ASN A 68 -1.67 -7.20 -6.81
C ASN A 68 -0.31 -6.92 -7.44
N ALA A 69 0.76 -7.01 -6.66
CA ALA A 69 2.11 -6.84 -7.19
C ALA A 69 2.43 -7.91 -8.24
N THR A 70 1.99 -9.15 -8.01
CA THR A 70 2.18 -10.23 -8.98
C THR A 70 1.47 -9.91 -10.29
N PHE A 71 0.24 -9.43 -10.20
CA PHE A 71 -0.52 -9.04 -11.39
C PHE A 71 0.16 -7.89 -12.12
N ALA A 72 0.58 -6.86 -11.38
CA ALA A 72 1.25 -5.71 -11.96
C ALA A 72 2.57 -6.09 -12.62
N ALA A 73 3.33 -6.99 -12.01
CA ALA A 73 4.58 -7.48 -12.59
C ALA A 73 4.32 -8.20 -13.92
N SER A 74 3.29 -9.04 -13.96
CA SER A 74 2.92 -9.72 -15.21
C SER A 74 2.54 -8.74 -16.31
N LYS A 75 1.77 -7.72 -15.95
CA LYS A 75 1.36 -6.69 -16.90
C LYS A 75 2.57 -5.94 -17.46
N LEU A 76 3.49 -5.60 -16.58
CA LEU A 76 4.70 -4.88 -16.96
C LEU A 76 5.55 -5.72 -17.92
N LEU A 77 5.72 -7.01 -17.62
CA LEU A 77 6.45 -7.93 -18.48
C LEU A 77 5.79 -8.02 -19.86
N ASN A 78 4.47 -8.11 -19.89
CA ASN A 78 3.75 -8.19 -21.17
C ASN A 78 3.93 -6.93 -22.01
N LEU A 79 3.92 -5.76 -21.38
CA LEU A 79 4.17 -4.50 -22.06
C LEU A 79 5.59 -4.44 -22.63
N ALA A 80 6.57 -4.92 -21.88
CA ALA A 80 7.95 -4.94 -22.32
C ALA A 80 8.15 -5.87 -23.53
N ARG A 81 7.40 -6.97 -23.57
CA ARG A 81 7.55 -7.98 -24.64
C ARG A 81 6.76 -7.65 -25.89
N GLY A 82 5.56 -7.11 -25.75
CA GLY A 82 4.62 -7.05 -26.83
C GLY A 82 3.81 -5.79 -27.02
N ALA A 83 4.16 -4.71 -26.37
CA ALA A 83 3.45 -3.46 -26.60
C ALA A 83 3.66 -3.01 -28.04
N LYS A 84 2.63 -2.41 -28.64
CA LYS A 84 2.71 -1.94 -30.02
C LYS A 84 3.69 -0.79 -30.19
N SER A 85 3.85 0.04 -29.18
CA SER A 85 4.75 1.18 -29.20
C SER A 85 6.12 0.77 -28.67
N GLU A 86 7.16 1.06 -29.46
CA GLU A 86 8.53 0.81 -29.03
C GLU A 86 8.89 1.64 -27.80
N TYR A 87 8.35 2.84 -27.72
CA TYR A 87 8.56 3.70 -26.57
C TYR A 87 8.02 3.04 -25.29
N VAL A 88 6.81 2.47 -25.36
CA VAL A 88 6.22 1.79 -24.23
C VAL A 88 7.04 0.55 -23.85
N GLN A 89 7.53 -0.20 -24.83
CA GLN A 89 8.39 -1.34 -24.56
C GLN A 89 9.68 -0.92 -23.85
N LEU A 90 10.28 0.15 -24.31
CA LEU A 90 11.51 0.67 -23.72
C LEU A 90 11.27 1.12 -22.28
N GLU A 91 10.22 1.90 -22.05
CA GLU A 91 9.91 2.39 -20.72
C GLU A 91 9.59 1.25 -19.76
N ALA A 92 8.82 0.25 -20.21
CA ALA A 92 8.51 -0.93 -19.39
C ALA A 92 9.78 -1.71 -19.06
N SER A 93 10.66 -1.88 -20.01
CA SER A 93 11.92 -2.60 -19.81
C SER A 93 12.83 -1.86 -18.83
N LYS A 94 12.92 -0.56 -18.95
CA LYS A 94 13.68 0.27 -18.02
C LYS A 94 13.14 0.17 -16.62
N ASP A 95 11.81 0.20 -16.48
CA ASP A 95 11.17 0.11 -15.19
C ASP A 95 11.44 -1.25 -14.53
N ILE A 96 11.39 -2.33 -15.33
CA ILE A 96 11.72 -3.67 -14.82
C ILE A 96 13.16 -3.72 -14.30
N LEU A 97 14.09 -3.15 -15.06
CA LEU A 97 15.50 -3.13 -14.65
C LEU A 97 15.68 -2.30 -13.37
N ASP A 98 15.00 -1.17 -13.27
CA ASP A 98 15.06 -0.33 -12.07
C ASP A 98 14.58 -1.08 -10.84
N ARG A 99 13.45 -1.78 -10.97
CA ARG A 99 12.86 -2.54 -9.86
C ARG A 99 13.73 -3.74 -9.49
N ALA A 100 14.45 -4.30 -10.44
CA ALA A 100 15.36 -5.40 -10.18
C ALA A 100 16.71 -4.95 -9.60
N GLY A 101 16.91 -3.66 -9.43
CA GLY A 101 18.11 -3.13 -8.80
C GLY A 101 19.25 -2.79 -9.75
N PHE A 102 18.97 -2.72 -11.05
CA PHE A 102 19.99 -2.40 -12.04
C PHE A 102 20.04 -0.92 -12.40
N LYS A 103 19.34 -0.11 -11.63
CA LYS A 103 19.35 1.33 -11.83
C LYS A 103 20.64 1.93 -11.25
N PRO A 104 21.29 2.86 -11.95
CA PRO A 104 22.43 3.57 -11.37
C PRO A 104 22.02 4.31 -10.10
N VAL A 105 22.93 4.38 -9.14
CA VAL A 105 22.65 5.03 -7.88
C VAL A 105 22.41 6.52 -8.11
N ASP A 106 21.24 6.99 -7.68
CA ASP A 106 20.89 8.40 -7.75
C ASP A 106 21.53 9.11 -6.56
N LYS A 107 22.21 10.22 -6.81
CA LYS A 107 22.82 10.99 -5.74
C LYS A 107 21.80 11.46 -4.73
N SER A 108 20.60 11.83 -5.17
CA SER A 108 19.53 12.24 -4.27
C SER A 108 19.11 11.13 -3.34
N GLN A 109 18.96 9.92 -3.89
CA GLN A 109 18.62 8.74 -3.09
C GLN A 109 19.74 8.42 -2.11
N HIS A 110 20.97 8.56 -2.55
CA HIS A 110 22.14 8.31 -1.72
C HIS A 110 22.17 9.26 -0.53
N LEU A 111 21.90 10.54 -0.76
CA LEU A 111 21.84 11.54 0.29
C LEU A 111 20.72 11.23 1.30
N VAL A 112 19.57 10.83 0.83
CA VAL A 112 18.44 10.54 1.69
C VAL A 112 18.66 9.24 2.47
N ALA A 113 19.08 8.18 1.80
CA ALA A 113 19.24 6.88 2.41
C ALA A 113 20.44 6.83 3.35
N GLY A 114 21.49 7.55 3.03
CA GLY A 114 22.70 7.50 3.81
C GLY A 114 23.18 8.86 4.28
N GLU A 115 22.24 9.69 4.72
CA GLU A 115 22.59 11.06 5.08
C GLU A 115 23.76 11.15 6.04
N ILE A 116 23.86 10.19 6.94
CA ILE A 116 24.95 10.13 7.91
C ILE A 116 26.26 9.80 7.23
N LYS A 117 26.23 8.90 6.27
CA LYS A 117 27.42 8.48 5.55
C LYS A 117 27.85 9.47 4.48
N VAL A 118 26.86 10.09 3.84
CA VAL A 118 27.12 11.00 2.73
C VAL A 118 27.86 12.23 3.18
N SER A 119 27.55 12.74 4.35
CA SER A 119 28.28 13.88 4.88
C SER A 119 29.77 13.58 5.02
N ILE A 120 30.14 12.32 5.15
CA ILE A 120 31.51 11.88 5.21
C ILE A 120 32.14 11.82 3.81
N ASP A 121 31.35 11.28 2.88
CA ASP A 121 31.83 11.06 1.51
C ASP A 121 32.07 12.34 0.72
N LEU A 122 31.47 13.42 1.17
CA LEU A 122 31.65 14.70 0.52
C LEU A 122 33.00 15.33 0.80
N SER A 123 33.70 14.81 1.75
CA SER A 123 35.03 15.29 2.10
C SER A 123 36.07 14.88 1.07
#